data_f1d8d5ff8960245b0c35a8017c72df8e
#
_entry.id   f1d8d5ff8960245b0c35a8017c72df8e
#
_cell.length_a   1.000
_cell.length_b   1.000
_cell.length_c   1.000
_cell.angle_alpha   90.00
_cell.angle_beta   90.00
_cell.angle_gamma   90.00
#
_symmetry.space_group_name_H-M   'P 1'
#
loop_
_entity.id
_entity.type
_entity.pdbx_description
1 polymer ?
#
loop_
_entity_poly.entity_id
_entity_poly.type
_entity_poly.pdbx_seq_one_letter_code
_entity_poly.pdbx_strand_id
1 'polypeptide(L)'
;NAKESSIRDGLDWDTFNILDDLNRNTNTNRYLDAELSLKVEWEIVKGLMFTTHGVYNANSNHNRIIEGADTYTNFINNWYSYKGEIPHDMVKGSLREATGYTNAYTFRNTLQYTGEYAGKHYISLFAGQEIQERTAYNSFNYSPVFDEEHRIVGFPEMDGIDGSEINYNALGGTGKSVSKMSSFFANASYSYLDKYILTGALRYDG
;
A
#
# COMPACT_ATOMS: atom_id res chain seq x y z
N ASN A 1 1.94 27.83 -34.19
CA ASN A 1 1.91 29.05 -33.38
C ASN A 1 0.97 28.83 -32.17
N ALA A 2 1.52 28.82 -30.97
CA ALA A 2 0.75 28.58 -29.73
C ALA A 2 -0.41 29.59 -29.56
N LYS A 3 -0.20 30.85 -30.03
CA LYS A 3 -1.21 31.90 -30.01
C LYS A 3 -2.43 31.64 -30.92
N GLU A 4 -2.27 30.95 -32.04
CA GLU A 4 -3.39 30.63 -32.92
C GLU A 4 -4.25 29.46 -32.43
N SER A 5 -3.65 28.55 -31.64
CA SER A 5 -4.41 27.46 -31.05
C SER A 5 -5.21 27.92 -29.82
N SER A 6 -4.66 28.83 -29.01
CA SER A 6 -5.35 29.40 -27.86
C SER A 6 -6.58 30.21 -28.19
N ILE A 7 -6.52 30.96 -29.32
CA ILE A 7 -7.68 31.72 -29.85
C ILE A 7 -8.76 30.77 -30.35
N ARG A 8 -8.40 29.61 -30.89
CA ARG A 8 -9.37 28.65 -31.41
C ARG A 8 -10.21 28.00 -30.28
N ASP A 9 -9.64 27.86 -29.13
CA ASP A 9 -10.30 27.22 -27.95
C ASP A 9 -10.87 28.27 -26.98
N GLY A 10 -10.80 29.58 -27.30
CA GLY A 10 -11.30 30.64 -26.44
C GLY A 10 -10.46 30.89 -25.17
N LEU A 11 -9.26 30.32 -25.11
CA LEU A 11 -8.36 30.39 -23.97
C LEU A 11 -7.08 31.10 -24.31
N ASP A 12 -6.67 32.00 -23.46
CA ASP A 12 -5.35 32.62 -23.53
C ASP A 12 -4.35 31.81 -22.68
N TRP A 13 -3.60 30.94 -23.34
CA TRP A 13 -2.56 30.13 -22.71
C TRP A 13 -1.43 30.96 -22.07
N ASP A 14 -1.33 32.23 -22.44
CA ASP A 14 -0.35 33.15 -21.87
C ASP A 14 -0.73 33.57 -20.43
N THR A 15 -1.93 33.22 -19.96
CA THR A 15 -2.39 33.53 -18.59
C THR A 15 -1.86 32.55 -17.51
N PHE A 16 -1.39 31.36 -17.92
CA PHE A 16 -0.85 30.40 -16.96
C PHE A 16 0.60 30.73 -16.61
N ASN A 17 0.83 30.85 -15.30
CA ASN A 17 2.14 31.11 -14.76
C ASN A 17 2.68 29.83 -14.08
N ILE A 18 3.85 29.37 -14.50
CA ILE A 18 4.50 28.18 -13.94
C ILE A 18 4.75 28.30 -12.42
N LEU A 19 4.88 29.52 -11.91
CA LEU A 19 5.06 29.74 -10.47
C LEU A 19 3.77 29.44 -9.70
N ASP A 20 2.61 29.63 -10.31
CA ASP A 20 1.33 29.27 -9.70
C ASP A 20 1.19 27.75 -9.61
N ASP A 21 1.60 27.02 -10.65
CA ASP A 21 1.66 25.56 -10.61
C ASP A 21 2.57 25.06 -9.48
N LEU A 22 3.74 25.67 -9.33
CA LEU A 22 4.69 25.28 -8.29
C LEU A 22 4.23 25.62 -6.86
N ASN A 23 3.47 26.68 -6.69
CA ASN A 23 3.05 27.16 -5.37
C ASN A 23 1.70 26.60 -4.92
N ARG A 24 0.79 26.34 -5.87
CA ARG A 24 -0.59 25.93 -5.58
C ARG A 24 -0.84 24.43 -5.76
N ASN A 25 0.01 23.73 -6.52
CA ASN A 25 -0.06 22.29 -6.62
C ASN A 25 0.77 21.65 -5.51
N THR A 26 0.15 20.80 -4.74
CA THR A 26 0.83 20.08 -3.66
C THR A 26 0.63 18.59 -3.78
N ASN A 27 1.68 17.84 -3.51
CA ASN A 27 1.62 16.38 -3.35
C ASN A 27 2.27 16.02 -2.02
N THR A 28 1.47 15.64 -1.07
CA THR A 28 1.92 15.26 0.28
C THR A 28 1.72 13.77 0.48
N ASN A 29 2.78 13.11 0.92
CA ASN A 29 2.74 11.71 1.25
C ASN A 29 3.21 11.48 2.68
N ARG A 30 2.43 10.77 3.47
CA ARG A 30 2.73 10.44 4.87
C ARG A 30 2.73 8.94 5.02
N TYR A 31 3.79 8.42 5.64
CA TYR A 31 3.96 7.01 5.95
C TYR A 31 4.12 6.81 7.43
N LEU A 32 3.54 5.74 7.91
CA LEU A 32 3.78 5.19 9.23
C LEU A 32 4.03 3.69 9.08
N ASP A 33 5.19 3.25 9.52
CA ASP A 33 5.55 1.84 9.62
C ASP A 33 5.85 1.53 11.08
N ALA A 34 5.23 0.50 11.60
CA ALA A 34 5.46 0.00 12.94
C ALA A 34 5.59 -1.51 12.93
N GLU A 35 6.60 -2.01 13.61
CA GLU A 35 6.81 -3.45 13.82
C GLU A 35 6.94 -3.74 15.32
N LEU A 36 6.21 -4.73 15.77
CA LEU A 36 6.35 -5.33 17.09
C LEU A 36 6.75 -6.79 16.91
N SER A 37 7.87 -7.18 17.52
CA SER A 37 8.39 -8.54 17.47
C SER A 37 8.65 -9.06 18.87
N LEU A 38 8.17 -10.27 19.15
CA LEU A 38 8.41 -10.96 20.40
C LEU A 38 8.87 -12.39 20.10
N LYS A 39 10.04 -12.75 20.62
CA LYS A 39 10.61 -14.09 20.53
C LYS A 39 10.84 -14.64 21.92
N VAL A 40 10.41 -15.87 22.15
CA VAL A 40 10.66 -16.63 23.37
C VAL A 40 11.32 -17.95 22.99
N GLU A 41 12.43 -18.25 23.64
CA GLU A 41 13.18 -19.50 23.48
C GLU A 41 13.21 -20.23 24.81
N TRP A 42 12.90 -21.52 24.77
CA TRP A 42 12.85 -22.34 25.93
C TRP A 42 13.53 -23.70 25.68
N GLU A 43 14.62 -23.97 26.37
CA GLU A 43 15.23 -25.27 26.38
C GLU A 43 14.45 -26.20 27.32
N ILE A 44 13.65 -27.08 26.73
CA ILE A 44 12.77 -28.02 27.48
C ILE A 44 13.59 -29.05 28.20
N VAL A 45 14.54 -29.64 27.50
CA VAL A 45 15.57 -30.54 28.00
C VAL A 45 16.84 -30.34 27.20
N LYS A 46 17.98 -30.80 27.68
CA LYS A 46 19.26 -30.63 26.97
C LYS A 46 19.15 -31.08 25.49
N GLY A 47 19.43 -30.16 24.61
CA GLY A 47 19.39 -30.37 23.16
C GLY A 47 18.00 -30.23 22.53
N LEU A 48 16.91 -30.03 23.31
CA LEU A 48 15.57 -29.78 22.78
C LEU A 48 15.13 -28.35 23.06
N MET A 49 15.12 -27.54 22.02
CA MET A 49 14.75 -26.13 22.05
C MET A 49 13.37 -25.91 21.42
N PHE A 50 12.49 -25.25 22.14
CA PHE A 50 11.24 -24.71 21.61
C PHE A 50 11.40 -23.20 21.44
N THR A 51 11.00 -22.69 20.27
CA THR A 51 10.99 -21.26 20.00
C THR A 51 9.60 -20.86 19.52
N THR A 52 9.04 -19.81 20.12
CA THR A 52 7.86 -19.14 19.61
C THR A 52 8.23 -17.71 19.25
N HIS A 53 7.77 -17.28 18.08
CA HIS A 53 8.07 -15.95 17.53
C HIS A 53 6.81 -15.35 16.94
N GLY A 54 6.39 -14.23 17.48
CA GLY A 54 5.28 -13.43 16.98
C GLY A 54 5.81 -12.11 16.41
N VAL A 55 5.35 -11.73 15.21
CA VAL A 55 5.65 -10.45 14.57
C VAL A 55 4.34 -9.82 14.15
N TYR A 56 4.15 -8.56 14.48
CA TYR A 56 3.06 -7.74 14.02
C TYR A 56 3.60 -6.53 13.29
N ASN A 57 3.16 -6.32 12.05
CA ASN A 57 3.51 -5.19 11.22
C ASN A 57 2.25 -4.36 10.94
N ALA A 58 2.34 -3.07 11.17
CA ALA A 58 1.33 -2.10 10.81
C ALA A 58 1.95 -1.04 9.90
N ASN A 59 1.38 -0.91 8.73
CA ASN A 59 1.77 0.11 7.75
C ASN A 59 0.56 0.97 7.42
N SER A 60 0.75 2.27 7.36
CA SER A 60 -0.26 3.22 6.92
C SER A 60 0.38 4.23 5.98
N ASN A 61 -0.32 4.52 4.88
CA ASN A 61 0.06 5.60 3.97
C ASN A 61 -1.14 6.50 3.69
N HIS A 62 -0.87 7.79 3.59
CA HIS A 62 -1.83 8.79 3.19
C HIS A 62 -1.18 9.71 2.17
N ASN A 63 -1.72 9.69 0.96
CA ASN A 63 -1.34 10.57 -0.13
C ASN A 63 -2.43 11.61 -0.36
N ARG A 64 -2.04 12.87 -0.45
CA ARG A 64 -2.92 13.99 -0.72
C ARG A 64 -2.33 14.84 -1.84
N ILE A 65 -3.09 15.01 -2.92
CA ILE A 65 -2.75 15.83 -4.08
C ILE A 65 -3.78 16.93 -4.18
N ILE A 66 -3.31 18.16 -4.22
CA ILE A 66 -4.12 19.35 -4.48
C ILE A 66 -3.62 19.96 -5.78
N GLU A 67 -4.53 20.28 -6.68
CA GLU A 67 -4.29 21.07 -7.88
C GLU A 67 -5.09 22.35 -7.74
N GLY A 68 -4.39 23.49 -7.69
CA GLY A 68 -5.01 24.81 -7.50
C GLY A 68 -5.87 25.24 -8.69
N ALA A 69 -6.90 26.02 -8.45
CA ALA A 69 -7.89 26.42 -9.46
C ALA A 69 -7.27 27.07 -10.71
N ASP A 70 -6.32 27.97 -10.52
CA ASP A 70 -5.71 28.76 -11.61
C ASP A 70 -4.40 28.15 -12.14
N THR A 71 -4.20 26.84 -11.94
CA THR A 71 -3.00 26.15 -12.40
C THR A 71 -3.23 25.51 -13.76
N TYR A 72 -2.17 25.45 -14.56
CA TYR A 72 -2.20 24.75 -15.85
C TYR A 72 -2.51 23.27 -15.69
N THR A 73 -1.95 22.65 -14.63
CA THR A 73 -2.18 21.24 -14.33
C THR A 73 -3.67 20.96 -14.06
N ASN A 74 -4.31 21.79 -13.22
CA ASN A 74 -5.74 21.66 -12.96
C ASN A 74 -6.59 21.90 -14.19
N PHE A 75 -6.22 22.91 -15.00
CA PHE A 75 -6.87 23.19 -16.26
C PHE A 75 -6.88 21.97 -17.19
N ILE A 76 -5.73 21.35 -17.43
CA ILE A 76 -5.63 20.18 -18.30
C ILE A 76 -6.42 18.99 -17.73
N ASN A 77 -6.34 18.77 -16.44
CA ASN A 77 -6.93 17.59 -15.82
C ASN A 77 -8.46 17.71 -15.64
N ASN A 78 -8.94 18.88 -15.35
CA ASN A 78 -10.36 19.10 -15.04
C ASN A 78 -11.12 19.80 -16.17
N TRP A 79 -10.73 21.01 -16.54
CA TRP A 79 -11.48 21.77 -17.52
C TRP A 79 -11.47 21.13 -18.92
N TYR A 80 -10.30 20.67 -19.34
CA TYR A 80 -10.17 20.01 -20.65
C TYR A 80 -10.95 18.70 -20.71
N SER A 81 -11.08 18.01 -19.60
CA SER A 81 -11.90 16.80 -19.48
C SER A 81 -13.39 17.07 -19.66
N TYR A 82 -13.84 18.27 -19.32
CA TYR A 82 -15.22 18.73 -19.55
C TYR A 82 -15.41 19.33 -20.96
N LYS A 83 -14.41 19.20 -21.84
CA LYS A 83 -14.46 19.69 -23.24
C LYS A 83 -14.84 21.16 -23.39
N GLY A 84 -14.53 21.99 -22.39
CA GLY A 84 -14.87 23.40 -22.40
C GLY A 84 -16.35 23.71 -22.17
N GLU A 85 -17.14 22.77 -21.70
CA GLU A 85 -18.57 22.99 -21.40
C GLU A 85 -18.77 23.85 -20.14
N ILE A 86 -17.74 23.93 -19.27
CA ILE A 86 -17.74 24.78 -18.08
C ILE A 86 -16.87 26.02 -18.35
N PRO A 87 -17.36 27.24 -18.06
CA PRO A 87 -16.55 28.44 -18.10
C PRO A 87 -15.30 28.31 -17.23
N HIS A 88 -14.17 28.80 -17.73
CA HIS A 88 -12.86 28.67 -17.06
C HIS A 88 -12.85 29.24 -15.62
N ASP A 89 -13.56 30.36 -15.41
CA ASP A 89 -13.70 31.02 -14.11
C ASP A 89 -14.52 30.23 -13.10
N MET A 90 -15.26 29.22 -13.54
CA MET A 90 -16.00 28.30 -12.68
C MET A 90 -15.19 27.05 -12.30
N VAL A 91 -14.06 26.80 -12.97
CA VAL A 91 -13.21 25.67 -12.63
C VAL A 91 -12.51 25.95 -11.31
N LYS A 92 -12.85 25.18 -10.31
CA LYS A 92 -12.17 25.21 -9.00
C LYS A 92 -10.97 24.27 -9.00
N GLY A 93 -10.18 24.30 -7.94
CA GLY A 93 -9.13 23.33 -7.73
C GLY A 93 -9.66 21.91 -7.59
N SER A 94 -8.77 20.94 -7.60
CA SER A 94 -9.10 19.54 -7.34
C SER A 94 -8.37 19.00 -6.12
N LEU A 95 -9.00 18.04 -5.45
CA LEU A 95 -8.43 17.30 -4.34
C LEU A 95 -8.51 15.81 -4.62
N ARG A 96 -7.37 15.15 -4.55
CA ARG A 96 -7.28 13.69 -4.56
C ARG A 96 -6.65 13.20 -3.26
N GLU A 97 -7.34 12.32 -2.57
CA GLU A 97 -6.84 11.67 -1.36
C GLU A 97 -6.85 10.16 -1.54
N ALA A 98 -5.75 9.53 -1.19
CA ALA A 98 -5.65 8.07 -1.13
C ALA A 98 -5.09 7.66 0.22
N THR A 99 -5.76 6.73 0.86
CA THR A 99 -5.36 6.17 2.14
C THR A 99 -5.25 4.66 2.02
N GLY A 100 -4.16 4.13 2.52
CA GLY A 100 -3.96 2.69 2.62
C GLY A 100 -3.48 2.32 4.02
N TYR A 101 -3.90 1.16 4.49
CA TYR A 101 -3.27 0.54 5.65
C TYR A 101 -3.15 -0.96 5.45
N THR A 102 -2.07 -1.50 5.97
CA THR A 102 -1.81 -2.93 5.96
C THR A 102 -1.47 -3.36 7.38
N ASN A 103 -2.17 -4.38 7.85
CA ASN A 103 -1.84 -5.07 9.07
C ASN A 103 -1.45 -6.50 8.72
N ALA A 104 -0.30 -6.93 9.22
CA ALA A 104 0.18 -8.28 9.01
C ALA A 104 0.69 -8.85 10.32
N TYR A 105 0.37 -10.10 10.59
CA TYR A 105 0.99 -10.82 11.67
C TYR A 105 1.52 -12.16 11.19
N THR A 106 2.65 -12.54 11.78
CA THR A 106 3.27 -13.84 11.59
C THR A 106 3.47 -14.46 12.97
N PHE A 107 3.01 -15.68 13.11
CA PHE A 107 3.23 -16.45 14.31
C PHE A 107 3.88 -17.77 13.94
N ARG A 108 5.08 -18.01 14.48
CA ARG A 108 5.89 -19.18 14.17
C ARG A 108 6.26 -19.91 15.45
N ASN A 109 6.00 -21.21 15.46
CA ASN A 109 6.48 -22.12 16.49
C ASN A 109 7.45 -23.12 15.87
N THR A 110 8.58 -23.33 16.52
CA THR A 110 9.58 -24.30 16.07
C THR A 110 10.06 -25.15 17.23
N LEU A 111 10.34 -26.39 16.93
CA LEU A 111 10.97 -27.35 17.82
C LEU A 111 12.25 -27.85 17.16
N GLN A 112 13.36 -27.68 17.82
CA GLN A 112 14.67 -28.14 17.36
C GLN A 112 15.25 -29.12 18.38
N TYR A 113 15.72 -30.24 17.88
CA TYR A 113 16.44 -31.21 18.68
C TYR A 113 17.82 -31.46 18.07
N THR A 114 18.83 -31.45 18.92
CA THR A 114 20.20 -31.82 18.54
C THR A 114 20.75 -32.78 19.58
N GLY A 115 21.28 -33.89 19.13
CA GLY A 115 21.83 -34.90 20.03
C GLY A 115 23.02 -35.65 19.42
N GLU A 116 23.96 -35.98 20.29
CA GLU A 116 25.11 -36.82 19.93
C GLU A 116 25.05 -38.10 20.77
N TYR A 117 25.22 -39.25 20.13
CA TYR A 117 25.14 -40.56 20.76
C TYR A 117 26.41 -41.36 20.45
N ALA A 118 26.98 -41.93 21.52
CA ALA A 118 28.15 -42.79 21.48
C ALA A 118 29.37 -42.15 20.75
N GLY A 119 29.46 -40.82 20.67
CA GLY A 119 30.53 -40.12 19.99
C GLY A 119 30.62 -40.38 18.46
N LYS A 120 29.59 -40.97 17.88
CA LYS A 120 29.59 -41.40 16.46
C LYS A 120 28.34 -40.99 15.71
N HIS A 121 27.24 -40.78 16.39
CA HIS A 121 25.95 -40.46 15.76
C HIS A 121 25.51 -39.07 16.18
N TYR A 122 25.38 -38.20 15.21
CA TYR A 122 24.83 -36.85 15.39
C TYR A 122 23.47 -36.77 14.72
N ILE A 123 22.47 -36.32 15.47
CA ILE A 123 21.09 -36.16 15.00
C ILE A 123 20.69 -34.68 15.15
N SER A 124 20.15 -34.06 14.11
CA SER A 124 19.52 -32.75 14.15
C SER A 124 18.14 -32.87 13.53
N LEU A 125 17.13 -32.54 14.33
CA LEU A 125 15.73 -32.52 13.89
C LEU A 125 15.19 -31.11 14.08
N PHE A 126 14.41 -30.65 13.14
CA PHE A 126 13.77 -29.37 13.20
C PHE A 126 12.35 -29.51 12.63
N ALA A 127 11.36 -29.01 13.35
CA ALA A 127 9.99 -28.96 12.88
C ALA A 127 9.35 -27.64 13.29
N GLY A 128 8.46 -27.14 12.47
CA GLY A 128 7.79 -25.87 12.77
C GLY A 128 6.45 -25.72 12.09
N GLN A 129 5.70 -24.79 12.64
CA GLN A 129 4.46 -24.27 12.10
C GLN A 129 4.56 -22.77 12.00
N GLU A 130 4.03 -22.22 10.92
CA GLU A 130 3.92 -20.78 10.71
C GLU A 130 2.52 -20.43 10.26
N ILE A 131 1.95 -19.41 10.85
CA ILE A 131 0.68 -18.82 10.46
C ILE A 131 0.95 -17.37 10.11
N GLN A 132 0.48 -16.95 8.94
CA GLN A 132 0.54 -15.57 8.48
C GLN A 132 -0.85 -15.10 8.09
N GLU A 133 -1.17 -13.89 8.48
CA GLU A 133 -2.34 -13.18 7.96
C GLU A 133 -1.94 -11.76 7.61
N ARG A 134 -2.35 -11.32 6.44
CA ARG A 134 -2.19 -9.95 5.97
C ARG A 134 -3.53 -9.42 5.52
N THR A 135 -3.95 -8.32 6.11
CA THR A 135 -5.10 -7.53 5.69
C THR A 135 -4.61 -6.20 5.14
N ALA A 136 -4.94 -5.91 3.90
CA ALA A 136 -4.70 -4.62 3.29
C ALA A 136 -6.03 -3.96 2.95
N TYR A 137 -6.11 -2.68 3.24
CA TYR A 137 -7.25 -1.82 2.93
C TYR A 137 -6.73 -0.59 2.19
N ASN A 138 -7.45 -0.18 1.16
CA ASN A 138 -7.19 1.05 0.44
C ASN A 138 -8.50 1.78 0.17
N SER A 139 -8.42 3.10 0.18
CA SER A 139 -9.49 3.97 -0.27
C SER A 139 -8.90 5.12 -1.04
N PHE A 140 -9.64 5.61 -2.02
CA PHE A 140 -9.32 6.86 -2.66
C PHE A 140 -10.59 7.70 -2.81
N ASN A 141 -10.40 9.00 -2.81
CA ASN A 141 -11.43 9.99 -3.05
C ASN A 141 -10.87 11.05 -3.97
N TYR A 142 -11.63 11.43 -4.96
CA TYR A 142 -11.32 12.52 -5.86
C TYR A 142 -12.48 13.50 -5.87
N SER A 143 -12.19 14.76 -5.57
CA SER A 143 -13.11 15.86 -5.71
C SER A 143 -12.63 16.79 -6.83
N PRO A 144 -13.38 16.94 -7.90
CA PRO A 144 -13.04 17.87 -8.98
C PRO A 144 -13.30 19.34 -8.59
N VAL A 145 -13.92 19.59 -7.44
CA VAL A 145 -14.17 20.92 -6.90
C VAL A 145 -13.56 21.03 -5.52
N PHE A 146 -12.50 21.81 -5.42
CA PHE A 146 -11.82 22.09 -4.17
C PHE A 146 -11.50 23.58 -4.07
N ASP A 147 -12.06 24.21 -3.06
CA ASP A 147 -11.75 25.59 -2.71
C ASP A 147 -10.64 25.60 -1.66
N GLU A 148 -9.44 26.05 -2.06
CA GLU A 148 -8.28 26.08 -1.18
C GLU A 148 -8.43 27.06 -0.03
N GLU A 149 -9.07 28.22 -0.27
CA GLU A 149 -9.23 29.28 0.71
C GLU A 149 -10.19 28.84 1.82
N HIS A 150 -11.33 28.29 1.46
CA HIS A 150 -12.35 27.85 2.41
C HIS A 150 -12.27 26.37 2.76
N ARG A 151 -11.40 25.60 2.08
CA ARG A 151 -11.26 24.14 2.21
C ARG A 151 -12.57 23.38 2.00
N ILE A 152 -13.38 23.89 1.09
CA ILE A 152 -14.64 23.25 0.72
C ILE A 152 -14.35 22.19 -0.34
N VAL A 153 -14.90 21.01 -0.12
CA VAL A 153 -14.88 19.89 -1.07
C VAL A 153 -16.28 19.70 -1.60
N GLY A 154 -16.42 19.66 -2.91
CA GLY A 154 -17.72 19.53 -3.53
C GLY A 154 -17.65 18.81 -4.87
N PHE A 155 -18.82 18.75 -5.49
CA PHE A 155 -18.97 18.32 -6.88
C PHE A 155 -19.48 19.52 -7.69
N PRO A 156 -19.11 19.67 -8.96
CA PRO A 156 -19.61 20.74 -9.79
C PRO A 156 -21.15 20.62 -9.84
N GLU A 157 -21.84 21.71 -9.53
CA GLU A 157 -23.23 21.86 -9.92
C GLU A 157 -23.26 22.05 -11.43
N MET A 158 -23.56 20.98 -12.12
CA MET A 158 -23.59 20.97 -13.58
C MET A 158 -25.04 21.19 -14.03
N ASP A 159 -25.43 22.45 -14.22
CA ASP A 159 -26.67 22.77 -14.90
C ASP A 159 -26.57 22.27 -16.36
N GLY A 160 -27.36 21.25 -16.68
CA GLY A 160 -27.50 20.73 -18.03
C GLY A 160 -26.70 19.49 -18.39
N ILE A 161 -25.91 18.93 -17.48
CA ILE A 161 -25.27 17.62 -17.70
C ILE A 161 -26.19 16.54 -17.15
N ASP A 162 -26.62 15.62 -18.01
CA ASP A 162 -27.32 14.42 -17.58
C ASP A 162 -26.41 13.60 -16.64
N GLY A 163 -26.87 13.41 -15.39
CA GLY A 163 -26.13 12.66 -14.37
C GLY A 163 -25.72 11.22 -14.79
N SER A 164 -26.22 10.74 -15.92
CA SER A 164 -25.81 9.47 -16.54
C SER A 164 -24.38 9.49 -17.08
N GLU A 165 -23.78 10.65 -17.32
CA GLU A 165 -22.40 10.78 -17.82
C GLU A 165 -21.35 10.86 -16.70
N ILE A 166 -21.77 11.01 -15.44
CA ILE A 166 -20.84 11.05 -14.30
C ILE A 166 -20.36 9.64 -13.97
N ASN A 167 -19.09 9.40 -14.19
CA ASN A 167 -18.48 8.15 -13.72
C ASN A 167 -18.18 8.23 -12.22
N TYR A 168 -19.15 7.90 -11.39
CA TYR A 168 -19.00 7.90 -9.92
C TYR A 168 -17.85 7.00 -9.42
N ASN A 169 -17.48 5.95 -10.16
CA ASN A 169 -16.35 5.10 -9.82
C ASN A 169 -14.99 5.81 -9.94
N ALA A 170 -14.93 6.87 -10.74
CA ALA A 170 -13.74 7.70 -10.84
C ALA A 170 -13.58 8.67 -9.67
N LEU A 171 -14.64 8.93 -8.90
CA LEU A 171 -14.66 9.87 -7.79
C LEU A 171 -14.20 9.26 -6.47
N GLY A 172 -14.29 7.96 -6.33
CA GLY A 172 -13.82 7.30 -5.12
C GLY A 172 -14.09 5.80 -5.13
N GLY A 173 -13.40 5.13 -4.24
CA GLY A 173 -13.58 3.70 -4.07
C GLY A 173 -12.81 3.16 -2.86
N THR A 174 -13.19 1.97 -2.47
CA THR A 174 -12.53 1.25 -1.38
C THR A 174 -12.21 -0.16 -1.82
N GLY A 175 -11.08 -0.68 -1.36
CA GLY A 175 -10.68 -2.06 -1.57
C GLY A 175 -10.21 -2.69 -0.28
N LYS A 176 -10.50 -3.97 -0.12
CA LYS A 176 -9.97 -4.78 0.98
C LYS A 176 -9.48 -6.10 0.43
N SER A 177 -8.28 -6.50 0.82
CA SER A 177 -7.76 -7.83 0.55
C SER A 177 -7.30 -8.49 1.84
N VAL A 178 -7.53 -9.79 1.94
CA VAL A 178 -7.09 -10.61 3.06
C VAL A 178 -6.37 -11.82 2.49
N SER A 179 -5.14 -12.03 2.94
CA SER A 179 -4.34 -13.21 2.60
C SER A 179 -4.00 -13.95 3.90
N LYS A 180 -4.25 -15.25 3.92
CA LYS A 180 -3.93 -16.13 5.04
C LYS A 180 -3.11 -17.29 4.53
N MET A 181 -2.10 -17.68 5.28
CA MET A 181 -1.26 -18.81 4.97
C MET A 181 -0.95 -19.58 6.25
N SER A 182 -1.01 -20.90 6.18
CA SER A 182 -0.54 -21.79 7.23
C SER A 182 0.47 -22.75 6.64
N SER A 183 1.64 -22.84 7.25
CA SER A 183 2.74 -23.65 6.76
C SER A 183 3.21 -24.59 7.85
N PHE A 184 3.51 -25.83 7.46
CA PHE A 184 4.22 -26.80 8.28
C PHE A 184 5.51 -27.19 7.59
N PHE A 185 6.59 -27.25 8.33
CA PHE A 185 7.89 -27.60 7.78
C PHE A 185 8.68 -28.46 8.77
N ALA A 186 9.47 -29.36 8.23
CA ALA A 186 10.36 -30.19 9.00
C ALA A 186 11.65 -30.47 8.21
N ASN A 187 12.75 -30.59 8.92
CA ASN A 187 13.97 -31.13 8.39
C ASN A 187 14.62 -32.09 9.40
N ALA A 188 15.36 -33.02 8.87
CA ALA A 188 16.14 -33.96 9.65
C ALA A 188 17.51 -34.14 9.01
N SER A 189 18.53 -34.17 9.85
CA SER A 189 19.90 -34.48 9.45
C SER A 189 20.47 -35.51 10.38
N TYR A 190 21.11 -36.50 9.81
CA TYR A 190 21.83 -37.55 10.53
C TYR A 190 23.25 -37.65 9.99
N SER A 191 24.23 -37.64 10.88
CA SER A 191 25.62 -37.85 10.58
C SER A 191 26.19 -39.04 11.35
N TYR A 192 26.93 -39.89 10.65
CA TYR A 192 27.64 -41.01 11.25
C TYR A 192 29.16 -40.84 11.06
N LEU A 193 29.88 -40.76 12.19
CA LEU A 193 31.34 -40.56 12.24
C LEU A 193 31.80 -39.29 11.51
N ASP A 194 30.95 -38.31 11.30
CA ASP A 194 31.19 -37.09 10.47
C ASP A 194 31.61 -37.39 9.03
N LYS A 195 31.36 -38.63 8.59
CA LYS A 195 31.73 -39.08 7.21
C LYS A 195 30.52 -39.31 6.33
N TYR A 196 29.44 -39.81 6.92
CA TYR A 196 28.21 -40.09 6.17
C TYR A 196 27.10 -39.20 6.69
N ILE A 197 26.57 -38.34 5.82
CA ILE A 197 25.55 -37.40 6.17
C ILE A 197 24.32 -37.65 5.30
N LEU A 198 23.16 -37.80 5.94
CA LEU A 198 21.86 -37.89 5.29
C LEU A 198 20.98 -36.72 5.75
N THR A 199 20.41 -36.00 4.84
CA THR A 199 19.49 -34.89 5.12
C THR A 199 18.19 -35.03 4.34
N GLY A 200 17.09 -34.64 4.96
CA GLY A 200 15.77 -34.56 4.33
C GLY A 200 15.00 -33.35 4.82
N ALA A 201 14.21 -32.72 3.95
CA ALA A 201 13.35 -31.60 4.29
C ALA A 201 11.98 -31.75 3.65
N LEU A 202 10.95 -31.29 4.34
CA LEU A 202 9.57 -31.28 3.89
C LEU A 202 8.94 -29.95 4.26
N ARG A 203 8.12 -29.38 3.36
CA ARG A 203 7.29 -28.22 3.62
C ARG A 203 5.93 -28.41 2.98
N TYR A 204 4.90 -28.03 3.70
CA TYR A 204 3.52 -27.97 3.24
C TYR A 204 2.96 -26.58 3.52
N ASP A 205 2.42 -25.93 2.51
CA ASP A 205 1.79 -24.60 2.58
C ASP A 205 0.33 -24.72 2.13
N GLY A 206 -0.61 -24.08 2.88
CA GLY A 206 -2.03 -24.10 2.62
C GLY A 206 -2.72 -22.77 2.98
#